data_e9671e3cbc489a75241606441abcefc1
#
_entry.id   e9671e3cbc489a75241606441abcefc1
#
_cell.length_a   1.000
_cell.length_b   1.000
_cell.length_c   1.000
_cell.angle_alpha   90.00
_cell.angle_beta   90.00
_cell.angle_gamma   90.00
#
_symmetry.space_group_name_H-M   'P 1'
#
loop_
_entity.id
_entity.type
_entity.pdbx_description
1 polymer ?
#
loop_
_entity_poly.entity_id
_entity_poly.type
_entity_poly.pdbx_seq_one_letter_code
_entity_poly.pdbx_strand_id
1 'polypeptide(L)'
;MQYALELKNVHYAYHTLEGETYTLKDITFSVREGEFIALVGPSGCGKSTLLHLIAGLLTPEKGLIKINGSYHPDNTSCIGYMLQKDELLEWRTIYQNVLLGLESQHALTTRSRALARALLTQYGLNAFANARPSELSGGMRQRAALIRTLVLKPDIMLLDEPFSALDYQTRLNVSDDIGQIIKKEKKTAILVT
;
A
#
# COMPACT_ATOMS: atom_id res chain seq x y z
N MET A 1 -16.90 -13.37 12.66
CA MET A 1 -15.66 -12.99 11.95
C MET A 1 -15.98 -11.73 11.16
N GLN A 2 -15.20 -10.68 11.31
CA GLN A 2 -15.46 -9.40 10.66
C GLN A 2 -14.63 -9.32 9.37
N TYR A 3 -15.23 -8.80 8.29
CA TYR A 3 -14.52 -8.50 7.05
C TYR A 3 -13.87 -7.12 7.16
N ALA A 4 -12.59 -7.03 6.83
CA ALA A 4 -11.89 -5.76 6.70
C ALA A 4 -12.26 -5.06 5.39
N LEU A 5 -12.50 -5.86 4.33
CA LEU A 5 -12.87 -5.36 3.01
C LEU A 5 -13.96 -6.25 2.39
N GLU A 6 -14.97 -5.64 1.79
CA GLU A 6 -15.99 -6.31 1.00
C GLU A 6 -16.24 -5.54 -0.30
N LEU A 7 -16.18 -6.25 -1.42
CA LEU A 7 -16.59 -5.76 -2.74
C LEU A 7 -17.79 -6.57 -3.21
N LYS A 8 -18.81 -5.90 -3.75
CA LYS A 8 -20.01 -6.54 -4.30
C LYS A 8 -20.37 -5.94 -5.64
N ASN A 9 -20.33 -6.78 -6.70
CA ASN A 9 -20.67 -6.45 -8.07
C ASN A 9 -20.02 -5.15 -8.56
N VAL A 10 -18.73 -4.96 -8.27
CA VAL A 10 -17.99 -3.73 -8.62
C VAL A 10 -17.68 -3.74 -10.11
N HIS A 11 -18.04 -2.63 -10.78
CA HIS A 11 -17.75 -2.36 -12.18
C HIS A 11 -17.02 -1.04 -12.32
N TYR A 12 -16.10 -0.99 -13.28
CA TYR A 12 -15.41 0.24 -13.63
C TYR A 12 -14.96 0.25 -15.09
N ALA A 13 -15.18 1.36 -15.78
CA ALA A 13 -14.65 1.64 -17.11
C ALA A 13 -13.90 2.98 -17.12
N TYR A 14 -12.88 3.07 -17.95
CA TYR A 14 -12.25 4.35 -18.28
C TYR A 14 -12.99 4.96 -19.47
N HIS A 15 -13.41 6.21 -19.31
CA HIS A 15 -14.05 7.00 -20.36
C HIS A 15 -13.00 7.92 -21.00
N THR A 16 -12.77 7.75 -22.28
CA THR A 16 -11.88 8.60 -23.09
C THR A 16 -12.64 9.21 -24.25
N LEU A 17 -12.04 10.19 -24.92
CA LEU A 17 -12.65 10.75 -26.15
C LEU A 17 -12.81 9.72 -27.27
N GLU A 18 -12.05 8.63 -27.23
CA GLU A 18 -12.06 7.55 -28.22
C GLU A 18 -13.05 6.44 -27.88
N GLY A 19 -13.65 6.44 -26.68
CA GLY A 19 -14.63 5.46 -26.25
C GLY A 19 -14.47 4.99 -24.79
N GLU A 20 -15.21 3.94 -24.45
CA GLU A 20 -15.21 3.32 -23.12
C GLU A 20 -14.34 2.08 -23.12
N THR A 21 -13.45 1.94 -22.12
CA THR A 21 -12.67 0.74 -21.88
C THR A 21 -13.08 0.11 -20.56
N TYR A 22 -13.84 -0.98 -20.64
CA TYR A 22 -14.23 -1.76 -19.45
C TYR A 22 -13.03 -2.44 -18.84
N THR A 23 -12.67 -2.04 -17.64
CA THR A 23 -11.49 -2.56 -16.94
C THR A 23 -11.87 -3.58 -15.87
N LEU A 24 -12.95 -3.35 -15.14
CA LEU A 24 -13.45 -4.26 -14.12
C LEU A 24 -14.93 -4.57 -14.39
N LYS A 25 -15.29 -5.86 -14.30
CA LYS A 25 -16.64 -6.34 -14.55
C LYS A 25 -17.04 -7.34 -13.48
N ASP A 26 -18.08 -7.01 -12.70
CA ASP A 26 -18.69 -7.87 -11.69
C ASP A 26 -17.71 -8.45 -10.66
N ILE A 27 -16.84 -7.59 -10.11
CA ILE A 27 -15.86 -8.00 -9.11
C ILE A 27 -16.54 -8.13 -7.75
N THR A 28 -16.52 -9.34 -7.21
CA THR A 28 -17.10 -9.66 -5.91
C THR A 28 -16.15 -10.55 -5.10
N PHE A 29 -15.65 -10.05 -3.98
CA PHE A 29 -14.87 -10.82 -3.00
C PHE A 29 -14.84 -10.10 -1.66
N SER A 30 -14.36 -10.80 -0.63
CA SER A 30 -14.18 -10.23 0.71
C SER A 30 -12.87 -10.68 1.32
N VAL A 31 -12.28 -9.84 2.17
CA VAL A 31 -11.03 -10.08 2.89
C VAL A 31 -11.30 -9.95 4.38
N ARG A 32 -10.87 -10.94 5.16
CA ARG A 32 -11.00 -10.92 6.62
C ARG A 32 -9.90 -10.09 7.24
N GLU A 33 -10.16 -9.61 8.44
CA GLU A 33 -9.13 -8.94 9.24
C GLU A 33 -7.91 -9.85 9.46
N GLY A 34 -6.71 -9.31 9.21
CA GLY A 34 -5.44 -10.03 9.31
C GLY A 34 -5.14 -10.99 8.15
N GLU A 35 -6.00 -11.08 7.14
CA GLU A 35 -5.78 -11.92 5.97
C GLU A 35 -4.82 -11.24 4.97
N PHE A 36 -3.92 -12.04 4.39
CA PHE A 36 -3.03 -11.64 3.30
C PHE A 36 -3.49 -12.31 2.02
N ILE A 37 -3.87 -11.53 1.00
CA ILE A 37 -4.26 -12.04 -0.30
C ILE A 37 -3.36 -11.49 -1.40
N ALA A 38 -3.13 -12.30 -2.43
CA ALA A 38 -2.42 -11.91 -3.64
C ALA A 38 -3.37 -11.92 -4.85
N LEU A 39 -3.41 -10.82 -5.58
CA LEU A 39 -4.12 -10.70 -6.85
C LEU A 39 -3.10 -10.88 -7.97
N VAL A 40 -3.20 -12.00 -8.67
CA VAL A 40 -2.28 -12.39 -9.75
C VAL A 40 -2.98 -12.29 -11.10
N GLY A 41 -2.32 -11.75 -12.10
CA GLY A 41 -2.87 -11.66 -13.44
C GLY A 41 -1.96 -10.88 -14.40
N PRO A 42 -2.24 -10.95 -15.72
CA PRO A 42 -1.42 -10.26 -16.72
C PRO A 42 -1.43 -8.73 -16.51
N SER A 43 -0.41 -8.06 -17.06
CA SER A 43 -0.38 -6.60 -17.07
C SER A 43 -1.60 -6.05 -17.82
N GLY A 44 -2.18 -4.97 -17.32
CA GLY A 44 -3.34 -4.30 -17.92
C GLY A 44 -4.71 -4.94 -17.62
N CYS A 45 -4.79 -6.04 -16.85
CA CYS A 45 -6.08 -6.67 -16.54
C CYS A 45 -6.90 -5.96 -15.44
N GLY A 46 -6.48 -4.78 -14.97
CA GLY A 46 -7.24 -3.97 -14.01
C GLY A 46 -6.83 -4.10 -12.54
N LYS A 47 -5.73 -4.79 -12.21
CA LYS A 47 -5.30 -4.97 -10.81
C LYS A 47 -5.07 -3.65 -10.07
N SER A 48 -4.27 -2.75 -10.63
CA SER A 48 -4.01 -1.42 -10.04
C SER A 48 -5.28 -0.56 -10.00
N THR A 49 -6.16 -0.67 -11.02
CA THR A 49 -7.47 -0.02 -11.02
C THR A 49 -8.32 -0.47 -9.83
N LEU A 50 -8.29 -1.77 -9.52
CA LEU A 50 -8.99 -2.31 -8.36
C LEU A 50 -8.43 -1.75 -7.06
N LEU A 51 -7.10 -1.67 -6.92
CA LEU A 51 -6.47 -1.04 -5.75
C LEU A 51 -6.84 0.45 -5.64
N HIS A 52 -6.89 1.19 -6.76
CA HIS A 52 -7.31 2.59 -6.78
C HIS A 52 -8.76 2.77 -6.31
N LEU A 53 -9.67 1.87 -6.70
CA LEU A 53 -11.04 1.87 -6.22
C LEU A 53 -11.11 1.59 -4.70
N ILE A 54 -10.37 0.61 -4.22
CA ILE A 54 -10.30 0.29 -2.79
C ILE A 54 -9.68 1.46 -2.01
N ALA A 55 -8.65 2.13 -2.56
CA ALA A 55 -8.00 3.28 -1.94
C ALA A 55 -8.85 4.57 -1.97
N GLY A 56 -9.96 4.60 -2.70
CA GLY A 56 -10.79 5.80 -2.86
C GLY A 56 -10.25 6.84 -3.84
N LEU A 57 -9.28 6.46 -4.63
CA LEU A 57 -8.73 7.31 -5.71
C LEU A 57 -9.64 7.33 -6.94
N LEU A 58 -10.47 6.28 -7.08
CA LEU A 58 -11.49 6.16 -8.11
C LEU A 58 -12.82 5.77 -7.46
N THR A 59 -13.93 6.11 -8.11
CA THR A 59 -15.29 5.75 -7.67
C THR A 59 -15.84 4.66 -8.59
N PRO A 60 -16.37 3.55 -8.08
CA PRO A 60 -16.95 2.50 -8.92
C PRO A 60 -18.21 3.02 -9.63
N GLU A 61 -18.42 2.61 -10.89
CA GLU A 61 -19.64 2.96 -11.63
C GLU A 61 -20.87 2.19 -11.12
N LYS A 62 -20.63 0.94 -10.71
CA LYS A 62 -21.66 0.08 -10.13
C LYS A 62 -21.05 -0.77 -9.03
N GLY A 63 -21.90 -1.26 -8.15
CA GLY A 63 -21.50 -2.10 -7.03
C GLY A 63 -21.19 -1.30 -5.79
N LEU A 64 -20.64 -1.98 -4.80
CA LEU A 64 -20.37 -1.42 -3.48
C LEU A 64 -19.02 -1.89 -2.97
N ILE A 65 -18.32 -0.98 -2.31
CA ILE A 65 -17.08 -1.27 -1.55
C ILE A 65 -17.34 -0.90 -0.10
N LYS A 66 -17.05 -1.81 0.83
CA LYS A 66 -17.10 -1.55 2.27
C LYS A 66 -15.74 -1.82 2.89
N ILE A 67 -15.35 -0.95 3.81
CA ILE A 67 -14.10 -1.03 4.57
C ILE A 67 -14.49 -1.01 6.06
N ASN A 68 -14.11 -2.06 6.79
CA ASN A 68 -14.49 -2.24 8.20
C ASN A 68 -16.01 -2.07 8.43
N GLY A 69 -16.82 -2.58 7.48
CA GLY A 69 -18.29 -2.50 7.52
C GLY A 69 -18.90 -1.17 7.09
N SER A 70 -18.10 -0.11 6.90
CA SER A 70 -18.55 1.22 6.44
C SER A 70 -18.45 1.34 4.92
N TYR A 71 -19.38 2.08 4.32
CA TYR A 71 -19.34 2.35 2.89
C TYR A 71 -18.16 3.26 2.53
N HIS A 72 -17.53 2.95 1.39
CA HIS A 72 -16.53 3.77 0.75
C HIS A 72 -17.22 4.99 0.03
N PRO A 73 -16.64 6.26 0.02
CA PRO A 73 -15.27 6.59 0.42
C PRO A 73 -15.05 7.08 1.87
N ASP A 74 -16.05 6.98 2.74
CA ASP A 74 -16.04 7.65 4.05
C ASP A 74 -14.94 7.13 5.01
N ASN A 75 -14.32 5.98 4.71
CA ASN A 75 -13.36 5.32 5.60
C ASN A 75 -12.01 4.95 4.93
N THR A 76 -11.44 5.85 4.13
CA THR A 76 -10.13 5.59 3.48
C THR A 76 -8.92 5.88 4.37
N SER A 77 -9.11 6.59 5.47
CA SER A 77 -8.01 6.93 6.41
C SER A 77 -7.34 5.70 7.06
N CYS A 78 -8.00 4.55 7.06
CA CYS A 78 -7.47 3.29 7.55
C CYS A 78 -6.66 2.50 6.50
N ILE A 79 -6.51 3.02 5.28
CA ILE A 79 -5.79 2.37 4.19
C ILE A 79 -4.38 2.94 4.08
N GLY A 80 -3.40 2.04 4.02
CA GLY A 80 -2.04 2.34 3.62
C GLY A 80 -1.78 1.86 2.20
N TYR A 81 -1.41 2.74 1.28
CA TYR A 81 -1.15 2.40 -0.10
C TYR A 81 0.35 2.52 -0.42
N MET A 82 0.95 1.42 -0.83
CA MET A 82 2.32 1.36 -1.35
C MET A 82 2.25 1.23 -2.86
N LEU A 83 2.71 2.25 -3.55
CA LEU A 83 2.73 2.35 -5.01
C LEU A 83 3.81 1.44 -5.61
N GLN A 84 3.71 1.17 -6.91
CA GLN A 84 4.64 0.34 -7.68
C GLN A 84 6.09 0.85 -7.58
N LYS A 85 6.29 2.16 -7.63
CA LYS A 85 7.57 2.80 -7.33
C LYS A 85 7.61 3.18 -5.86
N ASP A 86 8.79 3.26 -5.28
CA ASP A 86 8.96 3.65 -3.87
C ASP A 86 8.48 5.07 -3.58
N GLU A 87 8.47 5.95 -4.61
CA GLU A 87 8.00 7.35 -4.55
C GLU A 87 8.55 8.10 -3.32
N LEU A 88 9.80 7.82 -2.97
CA LEU A 88 10.51 8.57 -1.95
C LEU A 88 10.93 9.93 -2.51
N LEU A 89 10.76 10.98 -1.71
CA LEU A 89 11.15 12.34 -2.09
C LEU A 89 12.68 12.46 -2.00
N GLU A 90 13.34 12.63 -3.14
CA GLU A 90 14.80 12.65 -3.25
C GLU A 90 15.48 13.79 -2.45
N TRP A 91 14.76 14.91 -2.20
CA TRP A 91 15.27 16.04 -1.42
C TRP A 91 15.07 15.89 0.10
N ARG A 92 14.42 14.79 0.54
CA ARG A 92 14.20 14.47 1.95
C ARG A 92 15.09 13.32 2.39
N THR A 93 15.46 13.29 3.67
CA THR A 93 16.09 12.11 4.26
C THR A 93 15.10 10.95 4.35
N ILE A 94 15.60 9.74 4.56
CA ILE A 94 14.76 8.55 4.78
C ILE A 94 13.83 8.75 5.99
N TYR A 95 14.34 9.30 7.09
CA TYR A 95 13.50 9.59 8.24
C TYR A 95 12.38 10.60 7.93
N GLN A 96 12.70 11.67 7.18
CA GLN A 96 11.70 12.65 6.75
C GLN A 96 10.68 12.05 5.77
N ASN A 97 11.10 11.14 4.89
CA ASN A 97 10.18 10.40 4.02
C ASN A 97 9.22 9.53 4.83
N VAL A 98 9.71 8.81 5.84
CA VAL A 98 8.88 7.99 6.73
C VAL A 98 7.84 8.84 7.48
N LEU A 99 8.18 10.06 7.86
CA LEU A 99 7.25 10.95 8.57
C LEU A 99 6.24 11.68 7.67
N LEU A 100 6.40 11.63 6.35
CA LEU A 100 5.63 12.42 5.39
C LEU A 100 4.11 12.31 5.57
N GLY A 101 3.58 11.09 5.68
CA GLY A 101 2.15 10.88 5.88
C GLY A 101 1.64 11.41 7.22
N LEU A 102 2.45 11.32 8.28
CA LEU A 102 2.12 11.90 9.59
C LEU A 102 2.15 13.43 9.57
N GLU A 103 3.05 14.02 8.79
CA GLU A 103 3.09 15.48 8.57
C GLU A 103 1.82 15.95 7.87
N SER A 104 1.43 15.27 6.79
CA SER A 104 0.22 15.59 6.01
C SER A 104 -1.06 15.47 6.84
N GLN A 105 -1.12 14.52 7.76
CA GLN A 105 -2.27 14.32 8.66
C GLN A 105 -2.20 15.19 9.93
N HIS A 106 -1.22 16.07 10.07
CA HIS A 106 -0.97 16.84 11.30
C HIS A 106 -0.84 15.96 12.56
N ALA A 107 -0.37 14.72 12.40
CA ALA A 107 -0.27 13.68 13.44
C ALA A 107 1.14 13.49 14.00
N LEU A 108 2.04 14.46 13.80
CA LEU A 108 3.39 14.44 14.34
C LEU A 108 3.40 14.69 15.86
N THR A 109 3.59 13.60 16.59
CA THR A 109 3.74 13.62 18.06
C THR A 109 5.09 13.00 18.47
N THR A 110 5.49 13.16 19.71
CA THR A 110 6.66 12.44 20.26
C THR A 110 6.50 10.91 20.09
N ARG A 111 5.29 10.40 20.30
CA ARG A 111 4.99 8.98 20.15
C ARG A 111 5.12 8.49 18.69
N SER A 112 4.59 9.26 17.73
CA SER A 112 4.70 8.89 16.31
C SER A 112 6.13 8.96 15.79
N ARG A 113 6.91 9.94 16.24
CA ARG A 113 8.36 10.03 15.94
C ARG A 113 9.15 8.87 16.54
N ALA A 114 8.84 8.47 17.77
CA ALA A 114 9.45 7.29 18.41
C ALA A 114 9.12 6.02 17.65
N LEU A 115 7.86 5.83 17.20
CA LEU A 115 7.45 4.71 16.38
C LEU A 115 8.22 4.66 15.06
N ALA A 116 8.35 5.78 14.35
CA ALA A 116 9.11 5.85 13.10
C ALA A 116 10.57 5.39 13.30
N ARG A 117 11.24 5.83 14.37
CA ARG A 117 12.59 5.39 14.70
C ARG A 117 12.65 3.89 15.06
N ALA A 118 11.68 3.40 15.83
CA ALA A 118 11.59 1.99 16.18
C ALA A 118 11.44 1.11 14.94
N LEU A 119 10.58 1.49 13.99
CA LEU A 119 10.40 0.79 12.72
C LEU A 119 11.68 0.83 11.86
N LEU A 120 12.35 1.97 11.74
CA LEU A 120 13.64 2.07 11.03
C LEU A 120 14.70 1.14 11.65
N THR A 121 14.77 1.07 12.97
CA THR A 121 15.68 0.16 13.68
C THR A 121 15.30 -1.29 13.45
N GLN A 122 14.02 -1.64 13.62
CA GLN A 122 13.50 -2.99 13.48
C GLN A 122 13.75 -3.57 12.08
N TYR A 123 13.68 -2.73 11.04
CA TYR A 123 13.83 -3.15 9.65
C TYR A 123 15.18 -2.77 9.02
N GLY A 124 16.19 -2.50 9.87
CA GLY A 124 17.59 -2.39 9.47
C GLY A 124 17.96 -1.10 8.74
N LEU A 125 17.16 -0.04 8.87
CA LEU A 125 17.40 1.23 8.20
C LEU A 125 17.81 2.38 9.15
N ASN A 126 18.06 2.10 10.42
CA ASN A 126 18.38 3.15 11.39
C ASN A 126 19.68 3.91 11.05
N ALA A 127 20.72 3.21 10.56
CA ALA A 127 21.97 3.81 10.13
C ALA A 127 21.78 4.76 8.92
N PHE A 128 20.74 4.56 8.14
CA PHE A 128 20.42 5.32 6.93
C PHE A 128 19.31 6.35 7.16
N ALA A 129 18.89 6.58 8.40
CA ALA A 129 17.81 7.51 8.72
C ALA A 129 18.04 8.93 8.17
N ASN A 130 19.29 9.39 8.17
CA ASN A 130 19.69 10.72 7.68
C ASN A 130 20.17 10.71 6.22
N ALA A 131 20.27 9.54 5.58
CA ALA A 131 20.66 9.42 4.18
C ALA A 131 19.49 9.83 3.26
N ARG A 132 19.79 10.13 2.01
CA ARG A 132 18.81 10.41 0.95
C ARG A 132 18.47 9.13 0.18
N PRO A 133 17.32 9.06 -0.52
CA PRO A 133 16.94 7.87 -1.30
C PRO A 133 18.00 7.44 -2.31
N SER A 134 18.71 8.37 -2.96
CA SER A 134 19.79 8.07 -3.91
C SER A 134 21.00 7.32 -3.30
N GLU A 135 21.15 7.34 -1.97
CA GLU A 135 22.23 6.66 -1.26
C GLU A 135 21.86 5.21 -0.85
N LEU A 136 20.60 4.78 -1.12
CA LEU A 136 20.08 3.48 -0.74
C LEU A 136 20.01 2.51 -1.93
N SER A 137 20.17 1.22 -1.66
CA SER A 137 19.83 0.18 -2.65
C SER A 137 18.33 0.13 -2.92
N GLY A 138 17.89 -0.45 -4.05
CA GLY A 138 16.48 -0.60 -4.41
C GLY A 138 15.66 -1.29 -3.30
N GLY A 139 16.17 -2.40 -2.74
CA GLY A 139 15.52 -3.09 -1.63
C GLY A 139 15.42 -2.27 -0.35
N MET A 140 16.42 -1.44 -0.06
CA MET A 140 16.37 -0.52 1.08
C MET A 140 15.33 0.57 0.87
N ARG A 141 15.21 1.13 -0.36
CA ARG A 141 14.16 2.09 -0.70
C ARG A 141 12.77 1.48 -0.56
N GLN A 142 12.54 0.25 -1.04
CA GLN A 142 11.28 -0.45 -0.88
C GLN A 142 10.91 -0.66 0.60
N ARG A 143 11.87 -1.06 1.44
CA ARG A 143 11.65 -1.14 2.89
C ARG A 143 11.32 0.22 3.51
N ALA A 144 11.97 1.30 3.09
CA ALA A 144 11.67 2.65 3.56
C ALA A 144 10.25 3.08 3.17
N ALA A 145 9.80 2.79 1.94
CA ALA A 145 8.43 3.04 1.48
C ALA A 145 7.40 2.23 2.28
N LEU A 146 7.70 0.97 2.60
CA LEU A 146 6.85 0.16 3.47
C LEU A 146 6.75 0.76 4.88
N ILE A 147 7.87 1.18 5.48
CA ILE A 147 7.88 1.81 6.81
C ILE A 147 7.08 3.11 6.80
N ARG A 148 7.18 3.92 5.73
CA ARG A 148 6.38 5.14 5.53
C ARG A 148 4.88 4.84 5.58
N THR A 149 4.46 3.71 5.05
CA THR A 149 3.07 3.26 5.08
C THR A 149 2.70 2.72 6.46
N LEU A 150 3.55 1.89 7.08
CA LEU A 150 3.30 1.26 8.38
C LEU A 150 3.21 2.25 9.54
N VAL A 151 3.96 3.36 9.50
CA VAL A 151 3.97 4.36 10.57
C VAL A 151 2.61 5.03 10.77
N LEU A 152 1.77 5.04 9.73
CA LEU A 152 0.39 5.53 9.78
C LEU A 152 -0.56 4.55 10.48
N LYS A 153 -0.09 3.33 10.77
CA LYS A 153 -0.88 2.24 11.40
C LYS A 153 -2.15 1.88 10.64
N PRO A 154 -2.09 1.70 9.32
CA PRO A 154 -3.28 1.36 8.56
C PRO A 154 -3.86 0.03 9.01
N ASP A 155 -5.17 -0.18 8.84
CA ASP A 155 -5.83 -1.47 9.05
C ASP A 155 -5.64 -2.38 7.84
N ILE A 156 -5.68 -1.78 6.64
CA ILE A 156 -5.50 -2.47 5.35
C ILE A 156 -4.30 -1.88 4.62
N MET A 157 -3.44 -2.75 4.10
CA MET A 157 -2.31 -2.39 3.25
C MET A 157 -2.57 -2.82 1.81
N LEU A 158 -2.47 -1.89 0.89
CA LEU A 158 -2.52 -2.13 -0.55
C LEU A 158 -1.09 -2.03 -1.10
N LEU A 159 -0.64 -3.08 -1.79
CA LEU A 159 0.73 -3.20 -2.31
C LEU A 159 0.65 -3.43 -3.82
N ASP A 160 0.94 -2.39 -4.60
CA ASP A 160 0.86 -2.44 -6.05
C ASP A 160 2.23 -2.76 -6.66
N GLU A 161 2.41 -4.00 -7.08
CA GLU A 161 3.66 -4.51 -7.69
C GLU A 161 4.95 -4.02 -6.98
N PRO A 162 5.05 -4.13 -5.65
CA PRO A 162 6.10 -3.46 -4.87
C PRO A 162 7.52 -3.94 -5.20
N PHE A 163 7.66 -4.98 -6.03
CA PHE A 163 8.93 -5.61 -6.37
C PHE A 163 9.30 -5.51 -7.85
N SER A 164 8.46 -4.88 -8.68
CA SER A 164 8.63 -4.89 -10.15
C SER A 164 9.93 -4.20 -10.63
N ALA A 165 10.42 -3.21 -9.90
CA ALA A 165 11.63 -2.46 -10.22
C ALA A 165 12.94 -3.13 -9.71
N LEU A 166 12.86 -4.31 -9.05
CA LEU A 166 14.01 -4.99 -8.48
C LEU A 166 14.50 -6.13 -9.39
N ASP A 167 15.82 -6.36 -9.40
CA ASP A 167 16.38 -7.57 -9.99
C ASP A 167 15.85 -8.84 -9.29
N TYR A 168 15.96 -9.99 -9.96
CA TYR A 168 15.36 -11.24 -9.49
C TYR A 168 15.79 -11.65 -8.09
N GLN A 169 17.10 -11.56 -7.78
CA GLN A 169 17.64 -12.00 -6.47
C GLN A 169 17.19 -11.06 -5.34
N THR A 170 17.28 -9.76 -5.57
CA THR A 170 16.81 -8.74 -4.62
C THR A 170 15.30 -8.85 -4.41
N ARG A 171 14.52 -9.13 -5.48
CA ARG A 171 13.09 -9.34 -5.41
C ARG A 171 12.70 -10.47 -4.46
N LEU A 172 13.33 -11.63 -4.55
CA LEU A 172 13.07 -12.76 -3.65
C LEU A 172 13.28 -12.37 -2.19
N ASN A 173 14.45 -11.80 -1.88
CA ASN A 173 14.82 -11.42 -0.52
C ASN A 173 13.86 -10.37 0.05
N VAL A 174 13.55 -9.33 -0.73
CA VAL A 174 12.66 -8.24 -0.27
C VAL A 174 11.20 -8.70 -0.17
N SER A 175 10.75 -9.63 -1.03
CA SER A 175 9.40 -10.22 -0.94
C SER A 175 9.21 -10.98 0.37
N ASP A 176 10.18 -11.80 0.74
CA ASP A 176 10.17 -12.55 1.99
C ASP A 176 10.20 -11.60 3.20
N ASP A 177 11.07 -10.59 3.17
CA ASP A 177 11.17 -9.56 4.21
C ASP A 177 9.82 -8.84 4.41
N ILE A 178 9.20 -8.36 3.33
CA ILE A 178 7.92 -7.63 3.38
C ILE A 178 6.79 -8.55 3.86
N GLY A 179 6.74 -9.79 3.37
CA GLY A 179 5.77 -10.78 3.84
C GLY A 179 5.87 -11.05 5.33
N GLN A 180 7.09 -11.20 5.85
CA GLN A 180 7.34 -11.37 7.29
C GLN A 180 6.94 -10.13 8.10
N ILE A 181 7.21 -8.93 7.58
CA ILE A 181 6.84 -7.65 8.22
C ILE A 181 5.32 -7.57 8.37
N ILE A 182 4.56 -7.77 7.29
CA ILE A 182 3.10 -7.69 7.27
C ILE A 182 2.50 -8.72 8.24
N LYS A 183 3.01 -9.95 8.21
CA LYS A 183 2.57 -11.02 9.12
C LYS A 183 2.84 -10.70 10.59
N LYS A 184 4.04 -10.15 10.90
CA LYS A 184 4.41 -9.75 12.26
C LYS A 184 3.54 -8.62 12.79
N GLU A 185 3.22 -7.64 11.94
CA GLU A 185 2.37 -6.50 12.28
C GLU A 185 0.86 -6.88 12.27
N LYS A 186 0.52 -8.15 11.92
CA LYS A 186 -0.86 -8.67 11.85
C LYS A 186 -1.79 -7.77 11.02
N LYS A 187 -1.29 -7.27 9.90
CA LYS A 187 -2.05 -6.39 9.02
C LYS A 187 -2.82 -7.17 7.96
N THR A 188 -4.02 -6.69 7.63
CA THR A 188 -4.73 -7.12 6.42
C THR A 188 -3.97 -6.55 5.23
N ALA A 189 -3.64 -7.37 4.23
CA ALA A 189 -2.91 -6.89 3.08
C ALA A 189 -3.41 -7.48 1.76
N ILE A 190 -3.41 -6.65 0.73
CA ILE A 190 -3.71 -7.00 -0.65
C ILE A 190 -2.48 -6.68 -1.50
N LEU A 191 -1.86 -7.70 -2.04
CA LEU A 191 -0.70 -7.61 -2.92
C LEU A 191 -1.15 -7.83 -4.37
N VAL A 192 -0.73 -6.96 -5.26
CA VAL A 192 -0.85 -7.11 -6.71
C VAL A 192 0.51 -7.49 -7.30
N THR A 193 0.52 -8.51 -8.16
CA THR A 193 1.73 -8.97 -8.85
C THR A 193 1.41 -9.54 -10.24
#